data_870b193818f25f3cb5c29803970d0f23
#
_entry.id   870b193818f25f3cb5c29803970d0f23
#
_cell.length_a   1.000
_cell.length_b   1.000
_cell.length_c   1.000
_cell.angle_alpha   90.00
_cell.angle_beta   90.00
_cell.angle_gamma   90.00
#
_symmetry.space_group_name_H-M   'P 1'
#
loop_
_entity.id
_entity.type
_entity.pdbx_description
1 polymer ?
#
loop_
_entity_poly.entity_id
_entity_poly.type
_entity_poly.pdbx_seq_one_letter_code
_entity_poly.pdbx_strand_id
1 'polypeptide(L)'
;MLNNLTKAPQRMCVGCRQMKDKSLLIRVVLQDGKPVVDSNHKAQSRGVYFCKNSDCIMRAVKNKGFAKQHGFVVDEHLVEQMEKTFES
;
A
#
# COMPACT_ATOMS: atom_id res chain seq x y z
N MET A 1 -15.86 -18.37 -17.40
CA MET A 1 -16.00 -18.36 -16.56
C MET A 1 -15.27 -18.80 -15.51
N LEU A 2 -14.57 -19.57 -15.51
CA LEU A 2 -13.82 -20.03 -14.55
C LEU A 2 -12.60 -19.35 -14.28
N ASN A 3 -12.32 -18.31 -14.99
CA ASN A 3 -11.15 -17.57 -14.79
C ASN A 3 -11.04 -16.99 -13.48
N ASN A 4 -12.10 -16.74 -12.80
CA ASN A 4 -12.06 -16.13 -11.52
C ASN A 4 -11.32 -16.93 -10.50
N LEU A 5 -11.22 -18.21 -10.71
CA LEU A 5 -10.58 -19.06 -9.76
C LEU A 5 -9.08 -18.93 -9.75
N THR A 6 -8.52 -18.35 -10.78
CA THR A 6 -7.08 -18.23 -10.87
C THR A 6 -6.58 -16.82 -10.66
N LYS A 7 -7.48 -15.88 -10.46
CA LYS A 7 -7.04 -14.51 -10.26
C LYS A 7 -6.54 -14.29 -8.86
N ALA A 8 -5.47 -13.55 -8.73
CA ALA A 8 -5.00 -13.14 -7.42
C ALA A 8 -6.00 -12.20 -6.79
N PRO A 9 -6.09 -12.16 -5.47
CA PRO A 9 -6.97 -11.21 -4.81
C PRO A 9 -6.61 -9.79 -5.20
N GLN A 10 -7.61 -8.95 -5.36
CA GLN A 10 -7.39 -7.57 -5.71
C GLN A 10 -7.56 -6.68 -4.49
N ARG A 11 -6.81 -5.60 -4.47
CA ARG A 11 -6.88 -4.62 -3.40
C ARG A 11 -6.89 -3.23 -3.99
N MET A 12 -7.37 -2.27 -3.23
CA MET A 12 -7.48 -0.91 -3.73
C MET A 12 -6.29 -0.08 -3.31
N CYS A 13 -5.69 0.61 -4.29
CA CYS A 13 -4.63 1.58 -4.00
C CYS A 13 -5.24 2.78 -3.30
N VAL A 14 -4.67 3.20 -2.18
CA VAL A 14 -5.21 4.34 -1.43
C VAL A 14 -4.93 5.67 -2.11
N GLY A 15 -4.03 5.70 -3.08
CA GLY A 15 -3.74 6.93 -3.83
C GLY A 15 -4.69 7.15 -4.97
N CYS A 16 -4.81 6.20 -5.88
CA CYS A 16 -5.65 6.36 -7.06
C CYS A 16 -7.01 5.68 -6.95
N ARG A 17 -7.20 4.90 -5.90
CA ARG A 17 -8.48 4.21 -5.61
C ARG A 17 -8.89 3.22 -6.68
N GLN A 18 -7.93 2.66 -7.39
CA GLN A 18 -8.22 1.63 -8.38
C GLN A 18 -7.90 0.26 -7.82
N MET A 19 -8.68 -0.72 -8.24
CA MET A 19 -8.45 -2.10 -7.80
C MET A 19 -7.41 -2.75 -8.68
N LYS A 20 -6.43 -3.41 -8.07
CA LYS A 20 -5.36 -4.10 -8.79
C LYS A 20 -4.98 -5.35 -8.05
N ASP A 21 -4.31 -6.27 -8.72
CA ASP A 21 -3.78 -7.44 -8.06
C ASP A 21 -2.85 -7.01 -6.95
N LYS A 22 -2.96 -7.63 -5.79
CA LYS A 22 -2.11 -7.25 -4.66
C LYS A 22 -0.63 -7.42 -4.98
N SER A 23 -0.28 -8.28 -5.91
CA SER A 23 1.12 -8.47 -6.30
C SER A 23 1.70 -7.25 -7.01
N LEU A 24 0.83 -6.37 -7.52
CA LEU A 24 1.28 -5.15 -8.19
C LEU A 24 1.31 -3.95 -7.24
N LEU A 25 1.02 -4.18 -5.98
CA LEU A 25 0.90 -3.10 -5.01
C LEU A 25 1.92 -3.27 -3.89
N ILE A 26 2.23 -2.16 -3.24
CA ILE A 26 3.04 -2.16 -2.04
C ILE A 26 2.09 -2.23 -0.86
N ARG A 27 2.33 -3.14 0.04
CA ARG A 27 1.52 -3.25 1.24
C ARG A 27 2.24 -2.61 2.41
N VAL A 28 1.54 -1.76 3.15
CA VAL A 28 2.07 -1.13 4.35
C VAL A 28 1.19 -1.54 5.52
N VAL A 29 1.80 -2.02 6.58
CA VAL A 29 1.06 -2.46 7.77
C VAL A 29 1.54 -1.67 8.97
N LEU A 30 0.75 -1.66 10.04
CA LEU A 30 1.16 -1.02 11.28
C LEU A 30 1.73 -2.09 12.20
N GLN A 31 2.94 -1.88 12.66
CA GLN A 31 3.56 -2.74 13.65
C GLN A 31 3.97 -1.87 14.83
N ASP A 32 3.42 -2.15 16.00
CA ASP A 32 3.70 -1.37 17.18
C ASP A 32 3.42 0.12 16.97
N GLY A 33 2.36 0.40 16.22
CA GLY A 33 1.95 1.77 15.95
C GLY A 33 2.72 2.48 14.86
N LYS A 34 3.65 1.78 14.20
CA LYS A 34 4.47 2.40 13.16
C LYS A 34 4.21 1.75 11.81
N PRO A 35 4.17 2.53 10.73
CA PRO A 35 3.96 1.96 9.40
C PRO A 35 5.23 1.29 8.90
N VAL A 36 5.08 0.08 8.38
CA VAL A 36 6.19 -0.71 7.87
C VAL A 36 5.79 -1.31 6.53
N VAL A 37 6.70 -1.30 5.57
CA VAL A 37 6.45 -1.93 4.28
C VAL A 37 6.54 -3.45 4.45
N ASP A 38 5.49 -4.14 4.06
CA ASP A 38 5.42 -5.60 4.15
C ASP A 38 5.62 -6.17 2.75
N SER A 39 6.86 -6.26 2.31
CA SER A 39 7.15 -6.65 0.94
C SER A 39 6.77 -8.09 0.63
N ASN A 40 6.68 -8.94 1.62
CA ASN A 40 6.30 -10.33 1.39
C ASN A 40 4.82 -10.58 1.55
N HIS A 41 4.06 -9.58 1.93
CA HIS A 41 2.61 -9.70 2.16
C HIS A 41 2.30 -10.81 3.17
N LYS A 42 3.15 -10.97 4.18
CA LYS A 42 2.97 -12.03 5.17
C LYS A 42 2.48 -11.57 6.52
N ALA A 43 2.53 -10.28 6.79
CA ALA A 43 2.07 -9.79 8.08
C ALA A 43 0.58 -10.03 8.22
N GLN A 44 0.16 -10.40 9.40
CA GLN A 44 -1.25 -10.69 9.65
C GLN A 44 -2.03 -9.48 10.10
N SER A 45 -1.44 -8.31 10.02
CA SER A 45 -2.11 -7.08 10.38
C SER A 45 -2.90 -6.53 9.22
N ARG A 46 -3.84 -5.64 9.54
CA ARG A 46 -4.54 -4.91 8.52
C ARG A 46 -3.56 -4.05 7.77
N GLY A 47 -3.65 -4.01 6.48
CA GLY A 47 -2.72 -3.24 5.66
C GLY A 47 -3.41 -2.29 4.73
N VAL A 48 -2.65 -1.33 4.21
CA VAL A 48 -3.10 -0.46 3.14
C VAL A 48 -2.19 -0.67 1.95
N TYR A 49 -2.68 -0.41 0.76
CA TYR A 49 -1.95 -0.72 -0.46
C TYR A 49 -1.73 0.53 -1.30
N PHE A 50 -0.59 0.57 -1.96
CA PHE A 50 -0.21 1.69 -2.82
C PHE A 50 0.30 1.13 -4.14
N CYS A 51 0.01 1.80 -5.25
CA CYS A 51 0.66 1.45 -6.51
C CYS A 51 2.15 1.71 -6.41
N LYS A 52 2.93 0.99 -7.18
CA LYS A 52 4.39 1.19 -7.21
C LYS A 52 4.72 2.37 -8.10
N ASN A 53 4.20 3.53 -7.75
CA ASN A 53 4.56 4.77 -8.45
C ASN A 53 4.46 5.95 -7.50
N SER A 54 5.22 6.99 -7.79
CA SER A 54 5.31 8.14 -6.92
C SER A 54 4.01 8.94 -6.85
N ASP A 55 3.26 8.97 -7.93
CA ASP A 55 2.02 9.76 -7.95
C ASP A 55 1.03 9.26 -6.91
N CYS A 56 0.87 7.96 -6.80
CA CYS A 56 -0.07 7.41 -5.82
C CYS A 56 0.41 7.64 -4.40
N ILE A 57 1.71 7.52 -4.18
CA ILE A 57 2.28 7.76 -2.87
C ILE A 57 2.09 9.22 -2.48
N MET A 58 2.37 10.13 -3.40
CA MET A 58 2.23 11.56 -3.11
C MET A 58 0.78 11.97 -2.90
N ARG A 59 -0.15 11.34 -3.56
CA ARG A 59 -1.55 11.61 -3.31
C ARG A 59 -1.93 11.27 -1.87
N ALA A 60 -1.39 10.17 -1.36
CA ALA A 60 -1.62 9.80 0.03
C ALA A 60 -0.96 10.80 0.99
N VAL A 61 0.25 11.26 0.65
CA VAL A 61 0.95 12.24 1.46
C VAL A 61 0.14 13.54 1.57
N LYS A 62 -0.48 13.93 0.46
CA LYS A 62 -1.23 15.19 0.44
C LYS A 62 -2.65 15.07 1.00
N ASN A 63 -3.10 13.87 1.25
CA ASN A 63 -4.45 13.66 1.74
C ASN A 63 -4.52 13.96 3.25
N LYS A 64 -5.16 15.06 3.61
CA LYS A 64 -5.21 15.49 4.98
C LYS A 64 -5.97 14.54 5.90
N GLY A 65 -6.85 13.75 5.37
CA GLY A 65 -7.60 12.79 6.17
C GLY A 65 -6.97 11.42 6.28
N PHE A 66 -5.79 11.24 5.66
CA PHE A 66 -5.19 9.92 5.59
C PHE A 66 -4.87 9.36 6.98
N ALA A 67 -4.22 10.14 7.81
CA ALA A 67 -3.83 9.67 9.15
C ALA A 67 -5.04 9.31 9.99
N LYS A 68 -6.10 10.08 9.86
CA LYS A 68 -7.30 9.84 10.61
C LYS A 68 -7.98 8.56 10.13
N GLN A 69 -7.95 8.31 8.85
CA GLN A 69 -8.61 7.16 8.26
C GLN A 69 -7.80 5.88 8.45
N HIS A 70 -6.49 5.96 8.37
CA HIS A 70 -5.64 4.76 8.37
C HIS A 70 -4.76 4.59 9.59
N GLY A 71 -4.68 5.61 10.44
CA GLY A 71 -3.95 5.48 11.71
C GLY A 71 -2.48 5.76 11.64
N PHE A 72 -1.95 6.27 10.52
CA PHE A 72 -0.55 6.65 10.43
C PHE A 72 -0.36 7.70 9.36
N VAL A 73 0.80 8.36 9.40
CA VAL A 73 1.14 9.40 8.44
C VAL A 73 2.16 8.84 7.44
N VAL A 74 2.03 9.21 6.18
CA VAL A 74 3.01 8.82 5.17
C VAL A 74 4.11 9.87 5.18
N ASP A 75 5.18 9.60 5.95
CA ASP A 75 6.28 10.55 6.09
C ASP A 75 7.41 10.20 5.10
N GLU A 76 8.47 11.01 5.11
CA GLU A 76 9.57 10.81 4.17
C GLU A 76 10.23 9.45 4.32
N HIS A 77 10.37 8.97 5.54
CA HIS A 77 11.00 7.69 5.79
C HIS A 77 10.20 6.56 5.13
N LEU A 78 8.87 6.61 5.28
CA LEU A 78 8.02 5.60 4.68
C LEU A 78 8.05 5.71 3.15
N VAL A 79 8.05 6.93 2.62
CA VAL A 79 8.14 7.13 1.17
C VAL A 79 9.42 6.51 0.64
N GLU A 80 10.53 6.72 1.31
CA GLU A 80 11.79 6.13 0.87
C GLU A 80 11.74 4.61 0.87
N GLN A 81 11.16 4.02 1.90
CA GLN A 81 11.04 2.58 1.97
C GLN A 81 10.17 2.03 0.84
N MET A 82 9.08 2.73 0.55
CA MET A 82 8.21 2.29 -0.54
C MET A 82 8.88 2.42 -1.89
N GLU A 83 9.64 3.49 -2.09
CA GLU A 83 10.32 3.70 -3.37
C GLU A 83 11.40 2.66 -3.62
N LYS A 84 11.99 2.11 -2.59
CA LYS A 84 12.97 1.06 -2.76
C LYS A 84 12.36 -0.20 -3.35
N THR A 85 11.07 -0.40 -3.15
CA THR A 85 10.42 -1.59 -3.70
C THR A 85 10.18 -1.47 -5.19
N PHE A 86 10.23 -0.25 -5.75
CA PHE A 86 10.02 -0.07 -7.19
C PHE A 86 11.11 -0.75 -7.99
N GLU A 87 12.29 -0.85 -7.43
CA GLU A 87 13.44 -1.38 -8.14
C GLU A 87 13.64 -2.87 -7.98
N SER A 88 12.86 -3.53 -7.23
CA SER A 88 13.07 -4.96 -6.96
C SER A 88 12.12 -5.88 -7.70
#